data_a03071b324443435aa7caf7c53c16497
#
_entry.id   a03071b324443435aa7caf7c53c16497
#
_cell.length_a   1.000
_cell.length_b   1.000
_cell.length_c   1.000
_cell.angle_alpha   90.00
_cell.angle_beta   90.00
_cell.angle_gamma   90.00
#
_symmetry.space_group_name_H-M   'P 1'
#
loop_
_entity.id
_entity.type
_entity.pdbx_description
1 polymer ?
#
loop_
_entity_poly.entity_id
_entity_poly.type
_entity_poly.pdbx_seq_one_letter_code
_entity_poly.pdbx_strand_id
1 'polypeptide(L)'
;MVVCQLGLLGKMLVPYYRLELQPTEEGAKYYHNESRTNDNAGYDLFVAVPGATGYDKPVTLLDLGARARMVRVTMDDRGFPLEEEVHYCLAPRSSIWKSGVMMANSMGIIDKTYRCVLMGSITAVSKATPIAQVEAGVRLFQILAPDMGWIKEIYIVESLSTTTRGEGGFGSTGK
;
A
#
# COMPACT_ATOMS: atom_id res chain seq x y z
N MET A 1 -25.60 46.72 -18.64
CA MET A 1 -26.04 45.51 -17.90
C MET A 1 -25.25 44.34 -18.46
N VAL A 2 -24.08 44.09 -17.88
CA VAL A 2 -23.18 42.98 -18.28
C VAL A 2 -23.48 41.84 -17.32
N VAL A 3 -24.26 40.88 -17.77
CA VAL A 3 -24.45 39.61 -17.02
C VAL A 3 -23.19 38.78 -17.18
N CYS A 4 -22.46 38.70 -16.10
CA CYS A 4 -21.25 37.89 -16.01
C CYS A 4 -21.63 36.42 -16.15
N GLN A 5 -21.32 35.80 -17.29
CA GLN A 5 -21.31 34.35 -17.46
C GLN A 5 -20.10 33.75 -16.69
N LEU A 6 -20.20 33.67 -15.38
CA LEU A 6 -19.32 32.91 -14.50
C LEU A 6 -20.00 31.58 -14.16
N GLY A 7 -20.08 30.70 -15.13
CA GLY A 7 -20.76 29.45 -14.91
C GLY A 7 -20.28 28.31 -15.79
N LEU A 8 -18.96 28.03 -15.81
CA LEU A 8 -18.40 26.72 -16.24
C LEU A 8 -16.87 26.76 -16.13
N LEU A 9 -16.35 27.32 -15.06
CA LEU A 9 -14.99 26.95 -14.65
C LEU A 9 -15.11 25.54 -14.10
N GLY A 10 -14.68 24.59 -14.92
CA GLY A 10 -14.72 23.18 -14.65
C GLY A 10 -14.29 22.88 -13.23
N LYS A 11 -14.99 21.99 -12.56
CA LYS A 11 -14.50 21.34 -11.35
C LYS A 11 -13.09 20.85 -11.67
N MET A 12 -12.06 21.59 -11.23
CA MET A 12 -10.71 21.07 -11.23
C MET A 12 -10.79 19.79 -10.38
N LEU A 13 -10.79 18.64 -11.06
CA LEU A 13 -10.80 17.37 -10.38
C LEU A 13 -9.52 17.30 -9.58
N VAL A 14 -9.66 17.22 -8.27
CA VAL A 14 -8.51 17.10 -7.36
C VAL A 14 -7.72 15.87 -7.76
N PRO A 15 -6.39 15.98 -7.95
CA PRO A 15 -5.55 14.82 -8.20
C PRO A 15 -5.79 13.74 -7.14
N TYR A 16 -5.80 12.49 -7.57
CA TYR A 16 -5.98 11.36 -6.67
C TYR A 16 -5.06 10.22 -7.06
N TYR A 17 -5.01 9.20 -6.22
CA TYR A 17 -4.26 7.98 -6.48
C TYR A 17 -5.20 6.80 -6.69
N ARG A 18 -4.84 5.95 -7.66
CA ARG A 18 -5.41 4.62 -7.87
C ARG A 18 -4.38 3.59 -7.42
N LEU A 19 -4.79 2.66 -6.60
CA LEU A 19 -4.00 1.52 -6.18
C LEU A 19 -4.49 0.29 -6.93
N GLU A 20 -3.62 -0.33 -7.70
CA GLU A 20 -3.88 -1.58 -8.38
C GLU A 20 -3.22 -2.72 -7.59
N LEU A 21 -4.01 -3.71 -7.23
CA LEU A 21 -3.58 -4.87 -6.48
C LEU A 21 -3.74 -6.14 -7.31
N GLN A 22 -2.69 -6.94 -7.36
CA GLN A 22 -2.72 -8.32 -7.84
C GLN A 22 -2.61 -9.23 -6.62
N PRO A 23 -3.73 -9.76 -6.09
CA PRO A 23 -3.69 -10.66 -4.95
C PRO A 23 -2.97 -11.97 -5.26
N THR A 24 -2.34 -12.56 -4.24
CA THR A 24 -1.94 -13.97 -4.26
C THR A 24 -3.15 -14.86 -3.98
N GLU A 25 -2.99 -16.18 -4.07
CA GLU A 25 -4.04 -17.13 -3.73
C GLU A 25 -4.51 -16.94 -2.29
N GLU A 26 -3.57 -16.79 -1.34
CA GLU A 26 -3.87 -16.59 0.09
C GLU A 26 -4.50 -15.21 0.38
N GLY A 27 -4.14 -14.21 -0.45
CA GLY A 27 -4.62 -12.83 -0.31
C GLY A 27 -5.97 -12.56 -0.96
N ALA A 28 -6.38 -13.36 -1.93
CA ALA A 28 -7.55 -13.08 -2.78
C ALA A 28 -8.86 -12.83 -1.99
N LYS A 29 -9.04 -13.49 -0.86
CA LYS A 29 -10.24 -13.34 -0.01
C LYS A 29 -10.30 -11.99 0.74
N TYR A 30 -9.20 -11.23 0.78
CA TYR A 30 -9.13 -9.98 1.54
C TYR A 30 -9.29 -8.73 0.69
N TYR A 31 -9.04 -8.80 -0.61
CA TYR A 31 -8.97 -7.64 -1.49
C TYR A 31 -10.10 -7.63 -2.51
N HIS A 32 -10.71 -6.48 -2.71
CA HIS A 32 -11.79 -6.26 -3.68
C HIS A 32 -11.72 -4.84 -4.26
N ASN A 33 -12.40 -4.64 -5.38
CA ASN A 33 -12.53 -3.31 -5.95
C ASN A 33 -13.32 -2.39 -5.02
N GLU A 34 -12.83 -1.19 -4.78
CA GLU A 34 -13.56 -0.20 -3.99
C GLU A 34 -13.27 1.23 -4.44
N SER A 35 -14.23 2.12 -4.21
CA SER A 35 -14.04 3.57 -4.23
C SER A 35 -14.06 4.10 -2.81
N ARG A 36 -13.10 4.95 -2.45
CA ARG A 36 -12.90 5.42 -1.09
C ARG A 36 -13.18 6.91 -0.97
N THR A 37 -13.68 7.31 0.19
CA THR A 37 -13.73 8.71 0.61
C THR A 37 -12.32 9.21 0.96
N ASN A 38 -12.16 10.53 1.10
CA ASN A 38 -10.86 11.13 1.45
C ASN A 38 -10.63 11.26 2.98
N ASP A 39 -11.27 10.41 3.78
CA ASP A 39 -11.19 10.49 5.24
C ASP A 39 -9.96 9.77 5.80
N ASN A 40 -9.38 8.84 5.05
CA ASN A 40 -8.23 8.03 5.47
C ASN A 40 -7.13 8.07 4.41
N ALA A 41 -5.92 8.48 4.81
CA ALA A 41 -4.76 8.52 3.93
C ALA A 41 -4.31 7.12 3.48
N GLY A 42 -4.34 6.14 4.40
CA GLY A 42 -3.82 4.80 4.16
C GLY A 42 -4.86 3.81 3.65
N TYR A 43 -4.41 2.85 2.84
CA TYR A 43 -5.14 1.64 2.49
C TYR A 43 -4.59 0.45 3.28
N ASP A 44 -5.42 -0.18 4.11
CA ASP A 44 -5.03 -1.27 4.99
C ASP A 44 -4.71 -2.56 4.21
N LEU A 45 -3.60 -3.21 4.56
CA LEU A 45 -3.23 -4.51 4.07
C LEU A 45 -3.42 -5.59 5.13
N PHE A 46 -3.77 -6.78 4.68
CA PHE A 46 -4.00 -7.95 5.52
C PHE A 46 -2.77 -8.86 5.53
N VAL A 47 -2.45 -9.42 6.68
CA VAL A 47 -1.51 -10.54 6.76
C VAL A 47 -2.19 -11.75 6.11
N ALA A 48 -1.63 -12.27 5.04
CA ALA A 48 -2.21 -13.39 4.29
C ALA A 48 -1.81 -14.74 4.88
N VAL A 49 -0.55 -14.83 5.36
CA VAL A 49 0.03 -16.04 5.97
C VAL A 49 0.43 -15.74 7.41
N PRO A 50 -0.01 -16.56 8.40
CA PRO A 50 0.36 -16.35 9.80
C PRO A 50 1.88 -16.33 10.01
N GLY A 51 2.33 -15.59 11.00
CA GLY A 51 3.75 -15.51 11.33
C GLY A 51 4.00 -15.26 12.81
N ALA A 52 5.25 -15.41 13.24
CA ALA A 52 5.65 -15.14 14.60
C ALA A 52 7.02 -14.49 14.65
N THR A 53 7.22 -13.63 15.62
CA THR A 53 8.52 -13.02 15.94
C THR A 53 8.80 -13.15 17.44
N GLY A 54 10.05 -13.15 17.84
CA GLY A 54 10.42 -13.29 19.25
C GLY A 54 11.92 -13.17 19.45
N TYR A 55 12.40 -13.56 20.62
CA TYR A 55 13.81 -13.42 20.98
C TYR A 55 14.75 -14.15 20.01
N ASP A 56 14.43 -15.40 19.64
CA ASP A 56 15.27 -16.22 18.75
C ASP A 56 15.07 -15.90 17.26
N LYS A 57 14.04 -15.14 16.94
CA LYS A 57 13.72 -14.69 15.59
C LYS A 57 13.38 -13.18 15.63
N PRO A 58 14.41 -12.33 15.70
CA PRO A 58 14.23 -10.91 16.00
C PRO A 58 13.48 -10.15 14.90
N VAL A 59 13.52 -10.61 13.65
CA VAL A 59 12.78 -10.04 12.53
C VAL A 59 12.09 -11.15 11.75
N THR A 60 10.81 -10.92 11.45
CA THR A 60 10.00 -11.79 10.59
C THR A 60 9.38 -10.97 9.47
N LEU A 61 9.38 -11.52 8.27
CA LEU A 61 8.65 -10.97 7.13
C LEU A 61 7.27 -11.64 7.07
N LEU A 62 6.22 -10.82 7.08
CA LEU A 62 4.84 -11.26 6.93
C LEU A 62 4.40 -11.02 5.49
N ASP A 63 3.85 -12.06 4.87
CA ASP A 63 3.24 -11.98 3.54
C ASP A 63 1.93 -11.19 3.63
N LEU A 64 1.79 -10.12 2.83
CA LEU A 64 0.60 -9.27 2.80
C LEU A 64 -0.37 -9.64 1.67
N GLY A 65 -0.13 -10.75 1.00
CA GLY A 65 -1.08 -11.38 0.09
C GLY A 65 -1.34 -10.61 -1.20
N ALA A 66 -0.52 -9.64 -1.57
CA ALA A 66 -0.70 -8.90 -2.81
C ALA A 66 0.60 -8.30 -3.34
N ARG A 67 0.67 -8.17 -4.67
CA ARG A 67 1.55 -7.25 -5.38
C ARG A 67 0.79 -5.96 -5.64
N ALA A 68 1.48 -4.83 -5.77
CA ALA A 68 0.82 -3.55 -5.96
C ALA A 68 1.54 -2.63 -6.94
N ARG A 69 0.75 -1.74 -7.55
CA ARG A 69 1.17 -0.60 -8.35
C ARG A 69 0.34 0.62 -7.95
N MET A 70 0.98 1.77 -7.80
CA MET A 70 0.29 3.02 -7.54
C MET A 70 0.37 3.95 -8.74
N VAL A 71 -0.76 4.52 -9.10
CA VAL A 71 -0.92 5.44 -10.22
C VAL A 71 -1.48 6.75 -9.69
N ARG A 72 -0.79 7.85 -9.98
CA ARG A 72 -1.31 9.20 -9.81
C ARG A 72 -2.18 9.55 -11.00
N VAL A 73 -3.41 10.01 -10.75
CA VAL A 73 -4.36 10.43 -11.78
C VAL A 73 -4.57 11.94 -11.66
N THR A 74 -4.25 12.63 -12.73
CA THR A 74 -4.50 14.07 -12.92
C THR A 74 -5.36 14.27 -14.16
N MET A 75 -5.79 15.49 -14.46
CA MET A 75 -6.52 15.80 -15.67
C MET A 75 -5.73 16.79 -16.52
N ASP A 76 -5.77 16.61 -17.83
CA ASP A 76 -5.26 17.62 -18.77
C ASP A 76 -6.23 18.82 -18.88
N ASP A 77 -5.82 19.83 -19.61
CA ASP A 77 -6.60 21.07 -19.83
C ASP A 77 -7.96 20.82 -20.52
N ARG A 78 -8.14 19.65 -21.13
CA ARG A 78 -9.36 19.21 -21.80
C ARG A 78 -10.22 18.30 -20.94
N GLY A 79 -9.75 17.96 -19.73
CA GLY A 79 -10.44 17.09 -18.78
C GLY A 79 -10.22 15.58 -19.01
N PHE A 80 -9.21 15.18 -19.81
CA PHE A 80 -8.85 13.77 -19.94
C PHE A 80 -7.88 13.35 -18.85
N PRO A 81 -8.00 12.12 -18.34
CA PRO A 81 -7.11 11.63 -17.31
C PRO A 81 -5.68 11.45 -17.85
N LEU A 82 -4.72 11.95 -17.08
CA LEU A 82 -3.30 11.69 -17.23
C LEU A 82 -2.86 10.79 -16.08
N GLU A 83 -2.20 9.69 -16.42
CA GLU A 83 -1.81 8.66 -15.48
C GLU A 83 -0.28 8.56 -15.40
N GLU A 84 0.25 8.53 -14.18
CA GLU A 84 1.67 8.38 -13.89
C GLU A 84 1.90 7.33 -12.81
N GLU A 85 2.74 6.33 -13.08
CA GLU A 85 3.19 5.42 -12.03
C GLU A 85 4.10 6.13 -11.04
N VAL A 86 3.83 5.96 -9.75
CA VAL A 86 4.58 6.62 -8.68
C VAL A 86 5.09 5.63 -7.64
N HIS A 87 6.14 6.00 -6.92
CA HIS A 87 6.59 5.32 -5.71
C HIS A 87 5.52 5.46 -4.63
N TYR A 88 5.51 4.57 -3.64
CA TYR A 88 4.60 4.65 -2.52
C TYR A 88 5.24 4.10 -1.24
N CYS A 89 4.59 4.28 -0.11
CA CYS A 89 5.11 3.83 1.16
C CYS A 89 4.27 2.68 1.74
N LEU A 90 4.95 1.72 2.33
CA LEU A 90 4.37 0.73 3.24
C LEU A 90 4.66 1.18 4.67
N ALA A 91 3.63 1.50 5.43
CA ALA A 91 3.74 2.01 6.79
C ALA A 91 3.02 1.09 7.77
N PRO A 92 3.42 1.09 9.05
CA PRO A 92 2.64 0.43 10.09
C PRO A 92 1.32 1.17 10.33
N ARG A 93 0.28 0.45 10.71
CA ARG A 93 -0.91 1.09 11.28
C ARG A 93 -0.61 1.61 12.68
N SER A 94 -1.27 2.70 13.07
CA SER A 94 -1.10 3.31 14.40
C SER A 94 -1.35 2.36 15.56
N SER A 95 -2.10 1.28 15.33
CA SER A 95 -2.45 0.25 16.33
C SER A 95 -1.54 -0.99 16.33
N ILE A 96 -0.49 -1.04 15.51
CA ILE A 96 0.36 -2.24 15.33
C ILE A 96 0.94 -2.75 16.67
N TRP A 97 1.31 -1.84 17.55
CA TRP A 97 1.89 -2.15 18.86
C TRP A 97 0.96 -2.98 19.77
N LYS A 98 -0.37 -2.91 19.55
CA LYS A 98 -1.35 -3.71 20.32
C LYS A 98 -1.23 -5.22 20.05
N SER A 99 -0.63 -5.59 18.93
CA SER A 99 -0.32 -6.98 18.59
C SER A 99 1.03 -7.46 19.15
N GLY A 100 1.66 -6.66 20.03
CA GLY A 100 2.97 -7.00 20.62
C GLY A 100 4.14 -6.87 19.65
N VAL A 101 3.92 -6.29 18.46
CA VAL A 101 4.95 -6.12 17.43
C VAL A 101 5.03 -4.67 16.97
N MET A 102 6.14 -4.35 16.32
CA MET A 102 6.36 -3.11 15.61
C MET A 102 6.99 -3.39 14.24
N MET A 103 6.88 -2.45 13.31
CA MET A 103 7.55 -2.56 12.02
C MET A 103 9.06 -2.38 12.19
N ALA A 104 9.83 -3.38 11.75
CA ALA A 104 11.27 -3.44 12.01
C ALA A 104 12.08 -2.38 11.24
N ASN A 105 11.62 -1.98 10.06
CA ASN A 105 12.28 -0.98 9.22
C ASN A 105 11.59 0.39 9.25
N SER A 106 10.73 0.66 10.26
CA SER A 106 9.98 1.90 10.45
C SER A 106 8.98 2.20 9.32
N MET A 107 9.42 2.28 8.07
CA MET A 107 8.63 2.49 6.87
C MET A 107 9.35 1.86 5.67
N GLY A 108 8.63 1.17 4.82
CA GLY A 108 9.11 0.65 3.55
C GLY A 108 8.86 1.64 2.43
N ILE A 109 9.90 2.01 1.68
CA ILE A 109 9.77 2.75 0.43
C ILE A 109 9.65 1.74 -0.69
N ILE A 110 8.55 1.77 -1.42
CA ILE A 110 8.27 0.84 -2.50
C ILE A 110 8.46 1.55 -3.84
N ASP A 111 9.43 1.08 -4.59
CA ASP A 111 9.72 1.62 -5.91
C ASP A 111 8.55 1.35 -6.88
N LYS A 112 8.25 2.28 -7.77
CA LYS A 112 7.21 2.12 -8.80
C LYS A 112 7.43 0.91 -9.72
N THR A 113 8.66 0.42 -9.80
CA THR A 113 9.03 -0.77 -10.59
C THR A 113 8.99 -2.09 -9.79
N TYR A 114 8.68 -2.05 -8.49
CA TYR A 114 8.60 -3.24 -7.65
C TYR A 114 7.33 -4.04 -7.98
N ARG A 115 7.48 -5.35 -8.21
CA ARG A 115 6.39 -6.25 -8.60
C ARG A 115 6.33 -7.55 -7.78
N CYS A 116 7.16 -7.66 -6.72
CA CYS A 116 7.06 -8.80 -5.81
C CYS A 116 5.89 -8.63 -4.85
N VAL A 117 5.53 -9.72 -4.18
CA VAL A 117 4.56 -9.68 -3.06
C VAL A 117 5.04 -8.70 -2.00
N LEU A 118 4.12 -7.87 -1.50
CA LEU A 118 4.41 -6.94 -0.42
C LEU A 118 4.65 -7.72 0.88
N MET A 119 5.75 -7.42 1.53
CA MET A 119 6.14 -8.05 2.79
C MET A 119 6.25 -7.00 3.88
N GLY A 120 5.61 -7.26 5.01
CA GLY A 120 5.73 -6.44 6.21
C GLY A 120 6.77 -7.01 7.17
N SER A 121 7.84 -6.26 7.49
CA SER A 121 8.84 -6.69 8.46
C SER A 121 8.38 -6.35 9.88
N ILE A 122 8.39 -7.32 10.79
CA ILE A 122 8.03 -7.13 12.20
C ILE A 122 9.15 -7.54 13.14
N THR A 123 9.18 -6.89 14.29
CA THR A 123 9.96 -7.28 15.47
C THR A 123 9.09 -7.19 16.72
N ALA A 124 9.39 -7.93 17.78
CA ALA A 124 8.66 -7.86 19.03
C ALA A 124 8.92 -6.51 19.75
N VAL A 125 7.87 -5.93 20.32
CA VAL A 125 7.95 -4.67 21.10
C VAL A 125 8.71 -4.90 22.40
N SER A 126 8.58 -6.07 23.02
CA SER A 126 9.18 -6.38 24.31
C SER A 126 9.96 -7.70 24.28
N LYS A 127 11.16 -7.66 24.86
CA LYS A 127 11.95 -8.89 25.10
C LYS A 127 11.30 -9.82 26.13
N ALA A 128 10.39 -9.31 26.95
CA ALA A 128 9.65 -10.11 27.94
C ALA A 128 8.55 -10.97 27.29
N THR A 129 8.15 -10.68 26.06
CA THR A 129 7.19 -11.51 25.32
C THR A 129 7.99 -12.57 24.55
N PRO A 130 7.95 -13.84 24.95
CA PRO A 130 8.82 -14.85 24.33
C PRO A 130 8.54 -15.03 22.85
N ILE A 131 7.27 -14.98 22.42
CA ILE A 131 6.86 -15.08 21.03
C ILE A 131 5.59 -14.22 20.84
N ALA A 132 5.59 -13.32 19.86
CA ALA A 132 4.41 -12.61 19.39
C ALA A 132 3.88 -13.33 18.15
N GLN A 133 2.69 -13.88 18.24
CA GLN A 133 1.97 -14.53 17.13
C GLN A 133 1.15 -13.51 16.37
N VAL A 134 1.15 -13.61 15.04
CA VAL A 134 0.33 -12.79 14.14
C VAL A 134 -0.47 -13.72 13.25
N GLU A 135 -1.79 -13.64 13.38
CA GLU A 135 -2.73 -14.46 12.62
C GLU A 135 -3.01 -13.87 11.23
N ALA A 136 -3.44 -14.73 10.31
CA ALA A 136 -3.94 -14.29 9.02
C ALA A 136 -5.22 -13.44 9.19
N GLY A 137 -5.41 -12.45 8.32
CA GLY A 137 -6.54 -11.53 8.35
C GLY A 137 -6.35 -10.32 9.27
N VAL A 138 -5.27 -10.29 10.06
CA VAL A 138 -4.94 -9.10 10.88
C VAL A 138 -4.39 -7.98 9.99
N ARG A 139 -4.78 -6.74 10.27
CA ARG A 139 -4.30 -5.54 9.57
C ARG A 139 -3.24 -4.83 10.40
N LEU A 140 -1.99 -4.98 10.04
CA LEU A 140 -0.85 -4.35 10.72
C LEU A 140 -0.20 -3.24 9.89
N PHE A 141 -0.40 -3.27 8.58
CA PHE A 141 0.25 -2.38 7.63
C PHE A 141 -0.76 -1.67 6.76
N GLN A 142 -0.33 -0.56 6.17
CA GLN A 142 -1.11 0.23 5.23
C GLN A 142 -0.21 0.79 4.12
N ILE A 143 -0.76 0.94 2.93
CA ILE A 143 -0.14 1.67 1.83
C ILE A 143 -0.50 3.15 1.97
N LEU A 144 0.49 4.03 1.78
CA LEU A 144 0.33 5.47 1.71
C LEU A 144 0.82 5.98 0.36
N ALA A 145 0.10 6.93 -0.23
CA ALA A 145 0.59 7.69 -1.36
C ALA A 145 1.82 8.54 -0.97
N PRO A 146 2.69 8.96 -1.93
CA PRO A 146 3.95 9.64 -1.64
C PRO A 146 3.79 10.93 -0.82
N ASP A 147 2.70 11.65 -1.05
CA ASP A 147 2.34 12.92 -0.40
C ASP A 147 1.20 12.77 0.61
N MET A 148 0.86 11.54 0.98
CA MET A 148 -0.32 11.16 1.77
C MET A 148 -1.65 11.58 1.12
N GLY A 149 -1.64 11.77 -0.20
CA GLY A 149 -2.81 12.14 -0.98
C GLY A 149 -3.86 11.02 -1.04
N TRP A 150 -5.02 11.39 -1.54
CA TRP A 150 -6.19 10.53 -1.57
C TRP A 150 -6.02 9.30 -2.47
N ILE A 151 -5.95 8.11 -1.88
CA ILE A 151 -6.07 6.84 -2.60
C ILE A 151 -7.57 6.59 -2.80
N LYS A 152 -8.09 7.06 -3.93
CA LYS A 152 -9.53 7.07 -4.23
C LYS A 152 -10.06 5.74 -4.71
N GLU A 153 -9.28 5.04 -5.52
CA GLU A 153 -9.72 3.84 -6.23
C GLU A 153 -8.78 2.68 -5.92
N ILE A 154 -9.38 1.53 -5.62
CA ILE A 154 -8.67 0.26 -5.49
C ILE A 154 -9.18 -0.66 -6.60
N TYR A 155 -8.28 -1.10 -7.45
CA TYR A 155 -8.58 -2.03 -8.54
C TYR A 155 -7.87 -3.36 -8.31
N ILE A 156 -8.63 -4.43 -8.34
CA ILE A 156 -8.08 -5.77 -8.37
C ILE A 156 -7.82 -6.15 -9.83
N VAL A 157 -6.59 -6.52 -10.11
CA VAL A 157 -6.13 -6.87 -11.46
C VAL A 157 -5.59 -8.30 -11.49
N GLU A 158 -5.75 -8.97 -12.62
CA GLU A 158 -5.20 -10.33 -12.82
C GLU A 158 -3.67 -10.31 -12.92
N SER A 159 -3.12 -9.24 -13.49
CA SER A 159 -1.68 -9.04 -13.61
C SER A 159 -1.31 -7.56 -13.60
N LEU A 160 -0.17 -7.24 -13.01
CA LEU A 160 0.45 -5.92 -13.10
C LEU A 160 1.35 -5.85 -14.36
N SER A 161 1.59 -4.62 -14.85
CA SER A 161 2.54 -4.38 -15.93
C SER A 161 3.94 -4.89 -15.58
N THR A 162 4.64 -5.47 -16.56
CA THR A 162 6.03 -5.88 -16.39
C THR A 162 6.95 -4.66 -16.24
N THR A 163 8.04 -4.83 -15.51
CA THR A 163 9.04 -3.77 -15.32
C THR A 163 10.46 -4.30 -15.54
N THR A 164 11.40 -3.40 -15.74
CA THR A 164 12.83 -3.74 -15.90
C THR A 164 13.42 -4.42 -14.66
N ARG A 165 12.85 -4.18 -13.46
CA ARG A 165 13.28 -4.81 -12.21
C ARG A 165 12.78 -6.26 -12.07
N GLY A 166 11.69 -6.62 -12.76
CA GLY A 166 11.07 -7.94 -12.66
C GLY A 166 10.71 -8.30 -11.21
N GLU A 167 10.94 -9.55 -10.82
CA GLU A 167 10.68 -10.08 -9.47
C GLU A 167 11.85 -9.86 -8.47
N GLY A 168 12.76 -8.91 -8.71
CA GLY A 168 13.83 -8.56 -7.79
C GLY A 168 13.30 -7.92 -6.49
N GLY A 169 13.34 -8.70 -5.38
CA GLY A 169 12.87 -8.28 -4.06
C GLY A 169 13.96 -7.79 -3.12
N PHE A 170 13.67 -7.75 -1.82
CA PHE A 170 14.47 -7.27 -0.71
C PHE A 170 16.00 -7.40 -0.89
N GLY A 171 16.69 -6.25 -1.06
CA GLY A 171 18.16 -6.21 -1.06
C GLY A 171 18.83 -6.71 -2.33
N SER A 172 18.12 -7.00 -3.43
CA SER A 172 18.73 -7.46 -4.70
C SER A 172 19.64 -6.40 -5.36
N THR A 173 19.61 -5.16 -4.91
CA THR A 173 20.41 -4.03 -5.43
C THR A 173 21.53 -3.59 -4.48
N GLY A 174 21.65 -4.18 -3.29
CA GLY A 174 22.68 -3.89 -2.30
C GLY A 174 23.58 -5.10 -2.08
N LYS A 175 24.90 -4.92 -2.25
CA LYS A 175 25.92 -5.84 -1.71
C LYS A 175 26.24 -5.40 -0.29
#